data_fbed6900df87e473f4a4ad6bb1d3346f
#
_entry.id   fbed6900df87e473f4a4ad6bb1d3346f
#
_cell.length_a   1.000
_cell.length_b   1.000
_cell.length_c   1.000
_cell.angle_alpha   90.00
_cell.angle_beta   90.00
_cell.angle_gamma   90.00
#
_symmetry.space_group_name_H-M   'P 1'
#
loop_
_entity.id
_entity.type
_entity.pdbx_description
1 polymer ?
#
loop_
_entity_poly.entity_id
_entity_poly.type
_entity_poly.pdbx_seq_one_letter_code
_entity_poly.pdbx_strand_id
1 'polypeptide(L)' 'MKDYLAGNAVWRTAEDQEPPLGVKMLLLNSGGVCVIGTWDDWAVAWAPLPKVPDHIKQILLEKSTWL' A
#
# COMPACT_ATOMS: atom_id res chain seq x y z
N MET A 1 -3.20 19.17 1.45
CA MET A 1 -3.20 18.64 1.52
C MET A 1 -2.52 17.91 1.64
N LYS A 2 -2.23 17.89 1.43
CA LYS A 2 -1.27 17.25 1.73
C LYS A 2 -1.45 15.99 2.39
N ASP A 3 -2.33 15.82 3.10
CA ASP A 3 -2.45 14.69 3.89
C ASP A 3 -3.42 13.70 3.36
N TYR A 4 -3.80 13.79 2.13
CA TYR A 4 -4.74 12.83 1.67
C TYR A 4 -4.12 11.46 1.76
N LEU A 5 -3.44 10.97 0.79
CA LEU A 5 -2.93 9.63 0.86
C LEU A 5 -1.71 9.53 1.69
N ALA A 6 -0.75 10.33 1.32
CA ALA A 6 0.55 10.23 1.91
C ALA A 6 0.50 10.55 3.40
N GLY A 7 -0.37 11.47 3.78
CA GLY A 7 -0.44 11.85 5.17
C GLY A 7 -0.95 10.78 6.08
N ASN A 8 -1.68 9.81 5.52
CA ASN A 8 -2.23 8.74 6.32
C ASN A 8 -1.40 7.48 6.28
N ALA A 9 -0.38 7.44 5.46
CA ALA A 9 0.48 6.29 5.40
C ALA A 9 1.59 6.42 6.43
N VAL A 10 1.80 5.38 7.21
CA VAL A 10 2.88 5.35 8.18
C VAL A 10 3.99 4.53 7.57
N TRP A 11 4.96 5.23 7.00
CA TRP A 11 6.07 4.57 6.33
C TRP A 11 7.04 3.98 7.33
N ARG A 12 7.49 2.78 7.08
CA ARG A 12 8.42 2.07 7.93
C ARG A 12 9.55 1.52 7.10
N THR A 13 10.75 1.47 7.68
CA THR A 13 11.85 0.76 7.03
C THR A 13 11.88 -0.67 7.54
N ALA A 14 12.56 -1.54 6.80
CA ALA A 14 12.69 -2.92 7.25
C ALA A 14 13.46 -3.01 8.55
N GLU A 15 14.33 -2.04 8.83
CA GLU A 15 15.06 -2.00 10.08
C GLU A 15 14.17 -1.66 11.26
N ASP A 16 13.21 -0.74 11.04
CA ASP A 16 12.29 -0.36 12.09
C ASP A 16 11.29 -1.47 12.39
N GLN A 17 10.79 -2.08 11.35
CA GLN A 17 9.81 -3.14 11.50
C GLN A 17 9.88 -4.02 10.27
N GLU A 18 10.10 -5.30 10.48
CA GLU A 18 10.22 -6.25 9.41
C GLU A 18 8.89 -6.38 8.67
N PRO A 19 8.87 -6.19 7.34
CA PRO A 19 7.61 -6.31 6.61
C PRO A 19 7.12 -7.76 6.59
N PRO A 20 5.80 -7.96 6.65
CA PRO A 20 5.24 -9.31 6.56
C PRO A 20 5.49 -9.89 5.18
N LEU A 21 5.92 -11.12 5.12
CA LEU A 21 6.19 -11.78 3.85
C LEU A 21 4.91 -12.32 3.23
N GLY A 22 4.83 -12.23 1.90
CA GLY A 22 3.69 -12.76 1.19
C GLY A 22 2.43 -11.93 1.30
N VAL A 23 2.51 -10.74 1.87
CA VAL A 23 1.36 -9.86 2.05
C VAL A 23 1.54 -8.64 1.17
N LYS A 24 0.48 -8.23 0.50
CA LYS A 24 0.52 -7.01 -0.31
C LYS A 24 0.57 -5.79 0.59
N MET A 25 1.37 -4.83 0.19
CA MET A 25 1.58 -3.61 0.97
C MET A 25 1.97 -2.50 0.02
N LEU A 26 2.03 -1.28 0.56
CA LEU A 26 2.57 -0.16 -0.18
C LEU A 26 4.09 -0.22 -0.08
N LEU A 27 4.75 -0.05 -1.22
CA LEU A 27 6.21 -0.07 -1.30
C LEU A 27 6.68 1.23 -1.90
N LEU A 28 7.74 1.79 -1.34
CA LEU A 28 8.33 3.02 -1.83
C LEU A 28 9.69 2.71 -2.39
N ASN A 29 9.94 3.09 -3.64
CA ASN A 29 11.24 2.85 -4.23
C ASN A 29 12.15 4.07 -4.02
N SER A 30 13.42 3.94 -4.40
CA SER A 30 14.40 4.99 -4.17
C SER A 30 14.11 6.24 -4.98
N GLY A 31 13.28 6.14 -6.00
CA GLY A 31 12.87 7.30 -6.78
C GLY A 31 11.67 8.01 -6.22
N GLY A 32 11.14 7.56 -5.09
CA GLY A 32 9.98 8.19 -4.48
C GLY A 32 8.66 7.74 -5.04
N VAL A 33 8.64 6.66 -5.80
CA VAL A 33 7.39 6.16 -6.39
C VAL A 33 6.83 5.07 -5.51
N CYS A 34 5.53 5.16 -5.23
CA CYS A 34 4.81 4.20 -4.41
C CYS A 34 4.11 3.19 -5.30
N VAL A 35 4.32 1.91 -5.03
CA VAL A 35 3.64 0.85 -5.75
C VAL A 35 3.06 -0.14 -4.76
N ILE A 36 2.14 -0.97 -5.22
CA ILE A 36 1.53 -2.00 -4.40
C ILE A 36 2.14 -3.34 -4.80
N GLY A 37 2.58 -4.10 -3.82
CA GLY A 37 3.15 -5.41 -4.08
C GLY A 37 3.61 -6.05 -2.80
N THR A 38 4.34 -7.15 -2.92
CA THR A 38 4.94 -7.81 -1.77
C THR A 38 6.35 -7.28 -1.59
N TRP A 39 6.87 -7.39 -0.38
CA TRP A 39 8.19 -6.84 -0.06
C TRP A 39 9.26 -7.36 -1.00
N ASP A 40 10.15 -6.46 -1.41
CA ASP A 40 11.27 -6.80 -2.28
C ASP A 40 12.45 -5.93 -1.87
N ASP A 41 13.64 -6.39 -2.22
CA ASP A 41 14.88 -5.72 -1.79
C ASP A 41 15.06 -4.32 -2.35
N TRP A 42 14.40 -4.01 -3.47
CA TRP A 42 14.52 -2.68 -4.06
C TRP A 42 13.74 -1.62 -3.28
N ALA A 43 12.84 -2.05 -2.40
CA ALA A 43 12.01 -1.10 -1.66
C ALA A 43 12.82 -0.49 -0.53
N VAL A 44 12.65 0.82 -0.34
CA VAL A 44 13.33 1.51 0.76
C VAL A 44 12.43 1.68 1.96
N ALA A 45 11.11 1.59 1.77
CA ALA A 45 10.16 1.72 2.86
C ALA A 45 8.89 0.99 2.48
N TRP A 46 8.06 0.70 3.47
CA TRP A 46 6.80 0.02 3.25
C TRP A 46 5.74 0.56 4.20
N ALA A 47 4.48 0.34 3.87
CA ALA A 47 3.37 0.70 4.72
C ALA A 47 2.23 -0.26 4.47
N PRO A 48 1.40 -0.54 5.49
CA PRO A 48 0.26 -1.43 5.28
C PRO A 48 -0.76 -0.77 4.36
N LEU A 49 -1.45 -1.60 3.58
CA LEU A 49 -2.51 -1.09 2.73
C LEU A 49 -3.67 -0.62 3.59
N PRO A 50 -4.30 0.49 3.21
CA PRO A 50 -5.50 0.92 3.92
C PRO A 50 -6.63 -0.07 3.69
N LYS A 51 -7.46 -0.24 4.68
CA LYS A 51 -8.62 -1.11 4.55
C LYS A 51 -9.67 -0.42 3.70
N VAL A 52 -10.33 -1.22 2.86
CA VAL A 52 -11.40 -0.71 2.01
C VAL A 52 -12.72 -0.92 2.74
N PRO A 53 -13.51 0.14 2.98
CA PRO A 53 -14.81 -0.02 3.62
C PRO A 53 -15.74 -0.89 2.79
N ASP A 54 -16.70 -1.51 3.45
CA ASP A 54 -17.60 -2.44 2.78
C ASP A 54 -18.38 -1.79 1.65
N HIS A 55 -18.81 -0.55 1.81
CA HIS A 55 -19.57 0.10 0.76
C HIS A 55 -18.71 0.36 -0.49
N ILE A 56 -17.42 0.57 -0.29
CA ILE A 56 -16.50 0.73 -1.43
C ILE A 56 -16.25 -0.62 -2.08
N LYS A 57 -16.16 -1.69 -1.28
CA LYS A 57 -15.99 -3.03 -1.83
C LYS A 57 -17.15 -3.41 -2.73
N GLN A 58 -18.37 -3.01 -2.35
CA GLN A 58 -19.55 -3.24 -3.19
C GLN A 58 -19.38 -2.57 -4.55
N ILE A 59 -18.94 -1.33 -4.54
CA ILE A 59 -18.74 -0.59 -5.80
C ILE A 59 -17.69 -1.29 -6.65
N LEU A 60 -16.61 -1.74 -6.04
CA LEU A 60 -15.56 -2.43 -6.76
C LEU A 60 -16.05 -3.71 -7.41
N LEU A 61 -16.88 -4.47 -6.69
CA LEU A 61 -17.44 -5.70 -7.24
C LEU A 61 -18.34 -5.42 -8.43
N GLU A 62 -19.16 -4.39 -8.34
CA GLU A 62 -20.04 -4.02 -9.45
C GLU A 62 -19.24 -3.57 -10.67
N LYS A 63 -18.18 -2.79 -10.44
CA LYS A 63 -17.37 -2.29 -11.54
C LYS A 63 -16.52 -3.36 -12.15
N SER A 64 -16.07 -4.33 -11.38
CA SER A 64 -15.14 -5.32 -11.90
C SER A 64 -15.82 -6.32 -12.83
N THR A 65 -17.14 -6.38 -12.83
CA THR A 65 -17.83 -7.36 -13.65
C THR A 65 -17.75 -7.08 -15.14
N TRP A 66 -17.42 -5.85 -15.51
CA TRP A 66 -17.36 -5.51 -16.93
C TRP A 66 -15.93 -5.45 -17.46
N LEU A 67 -14.98 -5.84 -16.69
CA LEU A 67 -13.59 -5.93 -17.14
C LEU A 67 -13.33 -7.27 -17.91
#